data_b78b26b22dc585a7729d1c38de58886a
#
_entry.id   b78b26b22dc585a7729d1c38de58886a
#
_cell.length_a   1.000
_cell.length_b   1.000
_cell.length_c   1.000
_cell.angle_alpha   90.00
_cell.angle_beta   90.00
_cell.angle_gamma   90.00
#
_symmetry.space_group_name_H-M   'P 1'
#
loop_
_entity.id
_entity.type
_entity.pdbx_description
1 polymer ?
#
loop_
_entity_poly.entity_id
_entity_poly.type
_entity_poly.pdbx_seq_one_letter_code
_entity_poly.pdbx_strand_id
1 'polypeptide(L)'
;MLTKRQEKLLNFLIKEYITTAEPVGSLALKKISDLDVSGATIRNDLQELTKQGFIDQPHTSAGRIPTQKAYRFIAEKIEQQRQEEFDDFIVRQVKFAHQEMERQMEMMQELMQTLENDNIFEILTTIEIWHKKNQN
;
A
#
# COMPACT_ATOMS: atom_id res chain seq x y z
N MET A 1 3.19 -6.29 -21.03
CA MET A 1 3.02 -6.11 -19.57
C MET A 1 4.34 -6.43 -18.88
N LEU A 2 4.74 -5.59 -17.95
CA LEU A 2 5.99 -5.78 -17.22
C LEU A 2 5.87 -6.87 -16.15
N THR A 3 6.94 -7.63 -15.95
CA THR A 3 7.07 -8.52 -14.80
C THR A 3 7.34 -7.69 -13.53
N LYS A 4 7.07 -8.27 -12.35
CA LYS A 4 7.38 -7.61 -11.06
C LYS A 4 8.86 -7.22 -10.95
N ARG A 5 9.76 -8.04 -11.48
CA ARG A 5 11.19 -7.74 -11.52
C ARG A 5 11.51 -6.55 -12.42
N GLN A 6 10.90 -6.48 -13.60
CA GLN A 6 11.06 -5.36 -14.54
C GLN A 6 10.48 -4.07 -13.95
N GLU A 7 9.34 -4.11 -13.30
CA GLU A 7 8.78 -2.96 -12.58
C GLU A 7 9.73 -2.46 -11.48
N LYS A 8 10.30 -3.37 -10.71
CA LYS A 8 11.27 -3.05 -9.67
C LYS A 8 12.53 -2.40 -10.23
N LEU A 9 13.08 -2.95 -11.31
CA LEU A 9 14.22 -2.36 -12.02
C LEU A 9 13.90 -0.96 -12.55
N LEU A 10 12.74 -0.77 -13.14
CA LEU A 10 12.30 0.53 -13.65
C LEU A 10 12.17 1.55 -12.52
N ASN A 11 11.62 1.17 -11.39
CA ASN A 11 11.53 2.02 -10.20
C ASN A 11 12.91 2.48 -9.70
N PHE A 12 13.87 1.57 -9.59
CA PHE A 12 15.23 1.90 -9.17
C PHE A 12 15.94 2.79 -10.20
N LEU A 13 15.76 2.53 -11.49
CA LEU A 13 16.33 3.34 -12.55
C LEU A 13 15.80 4.78 -12.51
N ILE A 14 14.50 4.95 -12.33
CA ILE A 14 13.88 6.28 -12.21
C ILE A 14 14.41 7.04 -11.00
N LYS A 15 14.45 6.38 -9.84
CA LYS A 15 14.97 6.99 -8.60
C LYS A 15 16.42 7.43 -8.73
N GLU A 16 17.25 6.57 -9.28
CA GLU A 16 18.67 6.87 -9.50
C GLU A 16 18.86 8.01 -10.50
N TYR A 17 18.11 7.98 -11.60
CA TYR A 17 18.17 9.05 -12.60
C TYR A 17 17.70 10.40 -12.04
N ILE A 18 16.65 10.44 -11.23
CA ILE A 18 16.19 11.66 -10.57
C ILE A 18 17.26 12.21 -9.62
N THR A 19 17.95 11.33 -8.93
CA THR A 19 18.98 11.72 -7.94
C THR A 19 20.26 12.23 -8.62
N THR A 20 20.71 11.57 -9.70
CA THR A 20 22.03 11.84 -10.32
C THR A 20 21.94 12.68 -11.59
N ALA A 21 20.78 12.70 -12.25
CA ALA A 21 20.56 13.26 -13.59
C ALA A 21 21.49 12.66 -14.66
N GLU A 22 22.01 11.46 -14.44
CA GLU A 22 22.90 10.74 -15.32
C GLU A 22 22.30 9.41 -15.77
N PRO A 23 22.59 8.93 -16.98
CA PRO A 23 22.15 7.61 -17.43
C PRO A 23 22.61 6.50 -16.48
N VAL A 24 21.73 5.54 -16.21
CA VAL A 24 21.96 4.48 -15.22
C VAL A 24 22.40 3.19 -15.92
N GLY A 25 23.59 2.70 -15.58
CA GLY A 25 24.16 1.46 -16.12
C GLY A 25 23.63 0.21 -15.42
N SER A 26 23.78 -0.95 -16.08
CA SER A 26 23.36 -2.25 -15.54
C SER A 26 24.06 -2.63 -14.24
N LEU A 27 25.36 -2.27 -14.10
CA LEU A 27 26.12 -2.53 -12.88
C LEU A 27 25.61 -1.72 -11.68
N ALA A 28 25.31 -0.45 -11.89
CA ALA A 28 24.73 0.40 -10.87
C ALA A 28 23.35 -0.13 -10.44
N LEU A 29 22.52 -0.51 -11.39
CA LEU A 29 21.22 -1.11 -11.12
C LEU A 29 21.31 -2.43 -10.34
N LYS A 30 22.27 -3.28 -10.67
CA LYS A 30 22.51 -4.52 -9.92
C LYS A 30 22.85 -4.25 -8.45
N LYS A 31 23.64 -3.22 -8.18
CA LYS A 31 23.99 -2.81 -6.81
C LYS A 31 22.81 -2.25 -6.03
N ILE A 32 22.06 -1.32 -6.61
CA ILE A 32 20.99 -0.60 -5.89
C ILE A 32 19.69 -1.38 -5.80
N SER A 33 19.40 -2.28 -6.75
CA SER A 33 18.14 -3.03 -6.78
C SER A 33 18.13 -4.22 -5.83
N ASP A 34 19.29 -4.69 -5.39
CA ASP A 34 19.44 -5.87 -4.52
C ASP A 34 18.66 -7.08 -5.03
N LEU A 35 18.57 -7.21 -6.34
CA LEU A 35 17.93 -8.36 -6.98
C LEU A 35 18.91 -9.53 -7.05
N ASP A 36 18.47 -10.70 -6.59
CA ASP A 36 19.25 -11.94 -6.65
C ASP A 36 19.19 -12.57 -8.04
N VAL A 37 19.72 -11.85 -9.02
CA VAL A 37 19.81 -12.28 -10.42
C VAL A 37 21.16 -11.89 -11.03
N SER A 38 21.54 -12.59 -12.09
CA SER A 38 22.78 -12.31 -12.80
C SER A 38 22.76 -10.96 -13.54
N GLY A 39 23.94 -10.42 -13.80
CA GLY A 39 24.05 -9.21 -14.65
C GLY A 39 23.50 -9.42 -16.06
N ALA A 40 23.57 -10.64 -16.60
CA ALA A 40 22.97 -10.99 -17.88
C ALA A 40 21.43 -10.87 -17.84
N THR A 41 20.80 -11.32 -16.77
CA THR A 41 19.35 -11.19 -16.57
C THR A 41 18.93 -9.73 -16.51
N ILE A 42 19.67 -8.90 -15.78
CA ILE A 42 19.41 -7.46 -15.70
C ILE A 42 19.53 -6.81 -17.08
N ARG A 43 20.57 -7.13 -17.85
CA ARG A 43 20.72 -6.62 -19.20
C ARG A 43 19.57 -7.03 -20.12
N ASN A 44 19.10 -8.27 -20.02
CA ASN A 44 17.95 -8.75 -20.78
C ASN A 44 16.67 -7.99 -20.40
N ASP A 45 16.43 -7.77 -19.12
CA ASP A 45 15.29 -6.98 -18.66
C ASP A 45 15.37 -5.52 -19.12
N LEU A 46 16.56 -4.92 -19.13
CA LEU A 46 16.77 -3.58 -19.67
C LEU A 46 16.54 -3.50 -21.18
N GLN A 47 16.92 -4.52 -21.92
CA GLN A 47 16.62 -4.60 -23.36
C GLN A 47 15.11 -4.68 -23.59
N GLU A 48 14.41 -5.48 -22.82
CA GLU A 48 12.95 -5.61 -22.92
C GLU A 48 12.24 -4.29 -22.54
N LEU A 49 12.67 -3.61 -21.49
CA LEU A 49 12.17 -2.30 -21.11
C LEU A 49 12.41 -1.25 -22.19
N THR A 50 13.56 -1.30 -22.85
CA THR A 50 13.89 -0.43 -24.02
C THR A 50 12.95 -0.73 -25.19
N LYS A 51 12.73 -2.00 -25.48
CA LYS A 51 11.85 -2.45 -26.57
C LYS A 51 10.41 -2.02 -26.36
N GLN A 52 9.93 -2.03 -25.12
CA GLN A 52 8.59 -1.59 -24.76
C GLN A 52 8.48 -0.06 -24.61
N GLY A 53 9.57 0.69 -24.77
CA GLY A 53 9.58 2.14 -24.76
C GLY A 53 9.57 2.79 -23.37
N PHE A 54 9.87 2.04 -22.31
CA PHE A 54 9.97 2.58 -20.95
C PHE A 54 11.30 3.28 -20.67
N ILE A 55 12.35 2.85 -21.33
CA ILE A 55 13.69 3.44 -21.19
C ILE A 55 14.35 3.62 -22.56
N ASP A 56 15.27 4.58 -22.65
CA ASP A 56 16.09 4.83 -23.82
C ASP A 56 17.58 4.72 -23.49
N GLN A 57 18.38 4.44 -24.48
CA GLN A 57 19.83 4.48 -24.39
C GLN A 57 20.34 5.71 -25.13
N PRO A 58 20.97 6.71 -24.46
CA PRO A 58 21.62 7.81 -25.14
C PRO A 58 22.76 7.34 -26.06
N HIS A 59 22.99 8.03 -27.18
CA HIS A 59 23.91 7.61 -28.23
C HIS A 59 25.34 7.31 -27.77
N THR A 60 25.83 7.97 -26.74
CA THR A 60 27.22 7.90 -26.29
C THR A 60 27.37 7.23 -24.90
N SER A 61 26.31 6.67 -24.35
CA SER A 61 26.33 6.09 -23.03
C SER A 61 25.89 4.63 -23.06
N ALA A 62 26.51 3.79 -22.21
CA ALA A 62 26.05 2.43 -21.95
C ALA A 62 24.84 2.41 -20.97
N GLY A 63 24.54 3.53 -20.33
CA GLY A 63 23.43 3.69 -19.39
C GLY A 63 22.08 3.88 -20.06
N ARG A 64 21.05 3.85 -19.26
CA ARG A 64 19.65 4.03 -19.67
C ARG A 64 19.02 5.23 -18.96
N ILE A 65 18.11 5.89 -19.66
CA ILE A 65 17.29 6.98 -19.09
C ILE A 65 15.81 6.60 -19.18
N PRO A 66 14.98 7.03 -18.20
CA PRO A 66 13.55 6.79 -18.27
C PRO A 66 12.89 7.68 -19.32
N THR A 67 11.84 7.16 -19.95
CA THR A 67 11.01 7.90 -20.91
C THR A 67 9.78 8.49 -20.20
N GLN A 68 9.04 9.35 -20.89
CA GLN A 68 7.76 9.86 -20.40
C GLN A 68 6.77 8.72 -20.10
N LYS A 69 6.78 7.66 -20.91
CA LYS A 69 5.97 6.46 -20.67
C LYS A 69 6.28 5.80 -19.31
N ALA A 70 7.56 5.74 -18.94
CA ALA A 70 7.98 5.21 -17.64
C ALA A 70 7.45 6.05 -16.48
N TYR A 71 7.59 7.35 -16.53
CA TYR A 71 7.08 8.25 -15.49
C TYR A 71 5.56 8.14 -15.32
N ARG A 72 4.84 8.08 -16.44
CA ARG A 72 3.38 7.90 -16.42
C ARG A 72 2.97 6.58 -15.79
N PHE A 73 3.63 5.50 -16.18
CA PHE A 73 3.38 4.16 -15.62
C PHE A 73 3.56 4.11 -14.10
N ILE A 74 4.66 4.68 -13.60
CA ILE A 74 4.94 4.72 -12.15
C ILE A 74 3.94 5.61 -11.41
N ALA A 75 3.58 6.76 -11.99
CA ALA A 75 2.58 7.64 -11.39
C ALA A 75 1.22 6.96 -11.25
N GLU A 76 0.78 6.23 -12.27
CA GLU A 76 -0.45 5.45 -12.24
C GLU A 76 -0.41 4.35 -11.17
N LYS A 77 0.71 3.65 -11.02
CA LYS A 77 0.90 2.64 -9.99
C LYS A 77 0.82 3.21 -8.57
N ILE A 78 1.47 4.34 -8.33
CA ILE A 78 1.42 5.04 -7.04
C ILE A 78 -0.01 5.47 -6.72
N GLU A 79 -0.73 6.01 -7.69
CA GLU A 79 -2.12 6.42 -7.51
C GLU A 79 -3.05 5.25 -7.17
N GLN A 80 -2.88 4.11 -7.85
CA GLN A 80 -3.63 2.89 -7.54
C GLN A 80 -3.38 2.40 -6.12
N GLN A 81 -2.11 2.33 -5.69
CA GLN A 81 -1.74 1.92 -4.34
C GLN A 81 -2.32 2.86 -3.29
N ARG A 82 -2.24 4.17 -3.52
CA ARG A 82 -2.81 5.17 -2.62
C ARG A 82 -4.32 5.02 -2.49
N GLN A 83 -5.02 4.73 -3.58
CA GLN A 83 -6.46 4.50 -3.57
C GLN A 83 -6.83 3.24 -2.79
N GLU A 84 -6.12 2.14 -3.00
CA GLU A 84 -6.32 0.89 -2.27
C GLU A 84 -6.11 1.08 -0.75
N GLU A 85 -5.04 1.78 -0.35
CA GLU A 85 -4.77 2.08 1.05
C GLU A 85 -5.86 2.94 1.69
N PHE A 86 -6.38 3.92 0.94
CA PHE A 86 -7.47 4.77 1.40
C PHE A 86 -8.77 3.98 1.58
N ASP A 87 -9.10 3.13 0.61
CA ASP A 87 -10.29 2.28 0.65
C ASP A 87 -10.24 1.31 1.85
N ASP A 88 -9.08 0.69 2.09
CA ASP A 88 -8.85 -0.16 3.26
C ASP A 88 -9.00 0.60 4.58
N PHE A 89 -8.51 1.83 4.63
CA PHE A 89 -8.67 2.69 5.80
C PHE A 89 -10.16 2.96 6.08
N ILE A 90 -10.92 3.36 5.07
CA ILE A 90 -12.37 3.62 5.21
C ILE A 90 -13.11 2.36 5.66
N VAL A 91 -12.83 1.21 5.05
CA VAL A 91 -13.46 -0.07 5.45
C VAL A 91 -13.19 -0.38 6.92
N ARG A 92 -11.95 -0.19 7.42
CA ARG A 92 -11.62 -0.38 8.83
C ARG A 92 -12.39 0.57 9.75
N GLN A 93 -12.52 1.85 9.37
CA GLN A 93 -13.28 2.83 10.16
C GLN A 93 -14.77 2.49 10.23
N VAL A 94 -15.36 2.07 9.13
CA VAL A 94 -16.78 1.65 9.08
C VAL A 94 -17.01 0.40 9.94
N LYS A 95 -16.13 -0.59 9.86
CA LYS A 95 -16.23 -1.80 10.71
C LYS A 95 -16.14 -1.46 12.20
N PHE A 96 -15.22 -0.59 12.58
CA PHE A 96 -15.08 -0.16 13.97
C PHE A 96 -16.35 0.54 14.48
N ALA A 97 -16.88 1.49 13.70
CA ALA A 97 -18.12 2.20 14.05
C ALA A 97 -19.32 1.26 14.17
N HIS A 98 -19.40 0.27 13.29
CA HIS A 98 -20.47 -0.74 13.32
C HIS A 98 -20.40 -1.59 14.59
N GLN A 99 -19.22 -2.08 14.96
CA GLN A 99 -19.02 -2.85 16.19
C GLN A 99 -19.37 -2.05 17.45
N GLU A 100 -19.03 -0.76 17.45
CA GLU A 100 -19.37 0.12 18.59
C GLU A 100 -20.88 0.30 18.70
N MET A 101 -21.56 0.48 17.59
CA MET A 101 -23.02 0.60 17.55
C MET A 101 -23.70 -0.70 18.02
N GLU A 102 -23.22 -1.86 17.59
CA GLU A 102 -23.73 -3.16 18.06
C GLU A 102 -23.62 -3.30 19.59
N ARG A 103 -22.46 -2.94 20.17
CA ARG A 103 -22.26 -2.96 21.62
C ARG A 103 -23.24 -2.05 22.36
N GLN A 104 -23.50 -0.86 21.83
CA GLN A 104 -24.49 0.06 22.42
C GLN A 104 -25.91 -0.48 22.32
N MET A 105 -26.27 -1.14 21.22
CA MET A 105 -27.57 -1.77 21.06
C MET A 105 -27.77 -2.93 22.03
N GLU A 106 -26.77 -3.80 22.22
CA GLU A 106 -26.80 -4.89 23.20
C GLU A 106 -27.01 -4.34 24.62
N MET A 107 -26.25 -3.29 24.96
CA MET A 107 -26.40 -2.62 26.26
C MET A 107 -27.83 -2.09 26.45
N MET A 108 -28.40 -1.45 25.45
CA MET A 108 -29.77 -0.92 25.53
C MET A 108 -30.80 -2.03 25.67
N GLN A 109 -30.63 -3.17 24.99
CA GLN A 109 -31.52 -4.33 25.14
C GLN A 109 -31.45 -4.93 26.53
N GLU A 110 -30.27 -5.08 27.13
CA GLU A 110 -30.09 -5.56 28.50
C GLU A 110 -30.78 -4.62 29.51
N LEU A 111 -30.61 -3.30 29.35
CA LEU A 111 -31.26 -2.31 30.21
C LEU A 111 -32.79 -2.34 30.09
N MET A 112 -33.33 -2.45 28.88
CA MET A 112 -34.76 -2.53 28.66
C MET A 112 -35.35 -3.80 29.29
N GLN A 113 -34.70 -4.94 29.14
CA GLN A 113 -35.12 -6.20 29.73
C GLN A 113 -35.10 -6.14 31.27
N THR A 114 -34.11 -5.47 31.87
CA THR A 114 -34.01 -5.27 33.31
C THR A 114 -35.08 -4.33 33.82
N LEU A 115 -35.44 -3.29 33.06
CA LEU A 115 -36.55 -2.37 33.36
C LEU A 115 -37.91 -3.08 33.35
N GLU A 116 -38.14 -4.02 32.42
CA GLU A 116 -39.38 -4.81 32.37
C GLU A 116 -39.53 -5.70 33.59
N ASN A 117 -38.43 -6.08 34.23
CA ASN A 117 -38.42 -6.90 35.44
C ASN A 117 -38.52 -6.10 36.77
N ASP A 118 -38.68 -4.76 36.69
CA ASP A 118 -38.81 -3.83 37.85
C ASP A 118 -37.67 -3.95 38.90
N ASN A 119 -36.46 -4.33 38.44
CA ASN A 119 -35.33 -4.55 39.34
C ASN A 119 -34.24 -3.48 39.18
N ILE A 120 -34.34 -2.41 39.95
CA ILE A 120 -33.38 -1.28 39.93
C ILE A 120 -31.96 -1.74 40.25
N PHE A 121 -31.79 -2.76 41.12
CA PHE A 121 -30.46 -3.30 41.48
C PHE A 121 -29.77 -3.95 40.28
N GLU A 122 -30.49 -4.71 39.47
CA GLU A 122 -29.93 -5.29 38.23
C GLU A 122 -29.57 -4.21 37.20
N ILE A 123 -30.37 -3.14 37.08
CA ILE A 123 -30.10 -2.02 36.20
C ILE A 123 -28.74 -1.38 36.52
N LEU A 124 -28.51 -1.07 37.81
CA LEU A 124 -27.25 -0.45 38.27
C LEU A 124 -26.05 -1.38 38.03
N THR A 125 -26.21 -2.68 38.33
CA THR A 125 -25.16 -3.68 38.13
C THR A 125 -24.81 -3.84 36.64
N THR A 126 -25.81 -3.86 35.77
CA THR A 126 -25.63 -3.95 34.32
C THR A 126 -24.86 -2.75 33.78
N ILE A 127 -25.21 -1.54 34.24
CA ILE A 127 -24.52 -0.29 33.83
C ILE A 127 -23.06 -0.31 34.31
N GLU A 128 -22.78 -0.73 35.54
CA GLU A 128 -21.41 -0.81 36.06
C GLU A 128 -20.53 -1.80 35.29
N ILE A 129 -21.08 -3.00 34.99
CA ILE A 129 -20.36 -4.03 34.21
C ILE A 129 -20.06 -3.52 32.81
N TRP A 130 -21.04 -2.92 32.18
CA TRP A 130 -20.85 -2.35 30.83
C TRP A 130 -19.79 -1.26 30.82
N HIS A 131 -19.84 -0.35 31.79
CA HIS A 131 -18.87 0.73 31.90
C HIS A 131 -17.43 0.21 32.07
N LYS A 132 -17.25 -0.82 32.90
CA LYS A 132 -15.94 -1.48 33.09
C LYS A 132 -15.41 -2.16 31.82
N LYS A 133 -16.29 -2.79 31.04
CA LYS A 133 -15.90 -3.44 29.75
C LYS A 133 -15.45 -2.44 28.69
N ASN A 134 -15.99 -1.23 28.70
CA ASN A 134 -15.74 -0.24 27.67
C ASN A 134 -14.73 0.85 28.05
N GLN A 135 -14.09 0.76 29.22
CA GLN A 135 -12.98 1.63 29.63
C GLN A 135 -11.59 1.12 29.19
N ASN A 136 -11.51 -0.08 28.65
CA ASN A 136 -10.31 -0.67 28.09
C ASN A 136 -10.41 -0.71 26.57
#